data_9be3524a2b5b12cd4859d3ca24c38f56
#
_entry.id   9be3524a2b5b12cd4859d3ca24c38f56
#
_cell.length_a   1.000
_cell.length_b   1.000
_cell.length_c   1.000
_cell.angle_alpha   90.00
_cell.angle_beta   90.00
_cell.angle_gamma   90.00
#
_symmetry.space_group_name_H-M   'P 1'
#
loop_
_entity.id
_entity.type
_entity.pdbx_description
1 polymer ?
#
loop_
_entity_poly.entity_id
_entity_poly.type
_entity_poly.pdbx_seq_one_letter_code
_entity_poly.pdbx_strand_id
1 'polypeptide(L)'
;LKGAKIAYETIITDFSDSDNKLIASKSLLGKKIYDQFKEALEDRTAKGHYAEITFIGVKSATIKNHKKIENKFEAKVDFVSEIITCIKDKNKDIISGDEKKIKTVYDTWVFSKDVNSSNPNWLLIDIIT
;
A
#
# COMPACT_ATOMS: atom_id res chain seq x y z
N LEU A 1 -10.85 9.61 7.57
CA LEU A 1 -9.76 8.68 7.97
C LEU A 1 -10.15 7.21 7.89
N LYS A 2 -11.42 6.89 8.11
CA LYS A 2 -11.87 5.50 8.00
C LYS A 2 -11.62 4.94 6.60
N GLY A 3 -11.94 5.71 5.57
CA GLY A 3 -11.67 5.31 4.19
C GLY A 3 -10.18 5.17 3.89
N ALA A 4 -9.35 6.04 4.46
CA ALA A 4 -7.90 5.98 4.29
C ALA A 4 -7.32 4.73 4.94
N LYS A 5 -7.81 4.33 6.13
CA LYS A 5 -7.38 3.10 6.79
C LYS A 5 -7.72 1.86 5.96
N ILE A 6 -8.93 1.83 5.40
CA ILE A 6 -9.38 0.71 4.56
C ILE A 6 -8.52 0.64 3.29
N ALA A 7 -8.27 1.78 2.66
CA ALA A 7 -7.42 1.83 1.47
C ALA A 7 -5.99 1.38 1.78
N TYR A 8 -5.43 1.82 2.90
CA TYR A 8 -4.08 1.43 3.35
C TYR A 8 -3.99 -0.09 3.52
N GLU A 9 -4.92 -0.68 4.27
CA GLU A 9 -4.95 -2.13 4.50
C GLU A 9 -5.07 -2.90 3.18
N THR A 10 -5.97 -2.47 2.30
CA THR A 10 -6.19 -3.12 1.00
C THR A 10 -4.91 -3.06 0.15
N ILE A 11 -4.27 -1.91 0.08
CA ILE A 11 -3.06 -1.73 -0.74
C ILE A 11 -1.88 -2.53 -0.19
N ILE A 12 -1.64 -2.46 1.12
CA ILE A 12 -0.53 -3.21 1.74
C ILE A 12 -0.74 -4.71 1.59
N THR A 13 -1.95 -5.20 1.83
CA THR A 13 -2.27 -6.62 1.70
C THR A 13 -2.10 -7.09 0.26
N ASP A 14 -2.58 -6.31 -0.68
CA ASP A 14 -2.52 -6.66 -2.10
C ASP A 14 -1.09 -6.66 -2.64
N PHE A 15 -0.28 -5.66 -2.26
CA PHE A 15 1.13 -5.59 -2.65
C PHE A 15 1.94 -6.75 -2.05
N SER A 16 1.54 -7.24 -0.90
CA SER A 16 2.22 -8.34 -0.19
C SER A 16 1.56 -9.70 -0.44
N ASP A 17 0.65 -9.79 -1.42
CA ASP A 17 -0.01 -11.02 -1.79
C ASP A 17 0.97 -11.94 -2.52
N SER A 18 0.86 -13.25 -2.24
CA SER A 18 1.70 -14.26 -2.88
C SER A 18 1.51 -14.35 -4.40
N ASP A 19 0.36 -13.91 -4.92
CA ASP A 19 0.07 -13.90 -6.35
C ASP A 19 0.85 -12.83 -7.11
N ASN A 20 1.44 -11.86 -6.43
CA ASN A 20 2.15 -10.73 -7.05
C ASN A 20 1.28 -9.97 -8.06
N LYS A 21 0.00 -9.74 -7.72
CA LYS A 21 -0.96 -9.03 -8.56
C LYS A 21 -1.67 -7.94 -7.76
N LEU A 22 -1.97 -6.83 -8.42
CA LEU A 22 -2.64 -5.68 -7.80
C LEU A 22 -4.13 -5.66 -8.15
N ILE A 23 -4.83 -6.75 -7.89
CA ILE A 23 -6.23 -6.91 -8.32
C ILE A 23 -7.17 -6.01 -7.52
N ALA A 24 -7.08 -6.08 -6.19
CA ALA A 24 -7.99 -5.35 -5.32
C ALA A 24 -7.65 -3.86 -5.22
N SER A 25 -6.38 -3.49 -5.35
CA SER A 25 -5.92 -2.12 -5.12
C SER A 25 -5.83 -1.27 -6.37
N LYS A 26 -5.99 -1.85 -7.57
CA LYS A 26 -5.83 -1.12 -8.83
C LYS A 26 -6.65 0.17 -8.89
N SER A 27 -7.89 0.14 -8.43
CA SER A 27 -8.79 1.30 -8.42
C SER A 27 -8.46 2.32 -7.35
N LEU A 28 -7.53 2.01 -6.44
CA LEU A 28 -7.11 2.87 -5.34
C LEU A 28 -5.75 3.52 -5.58
N LEU A 29 -5.09 3.19 -6.70
CA LEU A 29 -3.76 3.66 -7.03
C LEU A 29 -3.78 4.65 -8.18
N GLY A 30 -3.09 5.77 -8.01
CA GLY A 30 -2.77 6.66 -9.13
C GLY A 30 -1.82 5.95 -10.09
N LYS A 31 -1.78 6.42 -11.35
CA LYS A 31 -1.02 5.75 -12.41
C LYS A 31 0.46 5.58 -12.05
N LYS A 32 1.09 6.63 -11.52
CA LYS A 32 2.51 6.61 -11.14
C LYS A 32 2.80 5.50 -10.14
N ILE A 33 1.99 5.39 -9.09
CA ILE A 33 2.17 4.40 -8.04
C ILE A 33 1.83 3.00 -8.57
N TYR A 34 0.77 2.87 -9.35
CA TYR A 34 0.42 1.59 -9.97
C TYR A 34 1.58 1.06 -10.81
N ASP A 35 2.18 1.91 -11.65
CA ASP A 35 3.29 1.50 -12.50
C ASP A 35 4.51 1.10 -11.68
N GLN A 36 4.83 1.83 -10.60
CA GLN A 36 5.93 1.52 -9.71
C GLN A 36 5.72 0.18 -8.98
N PHE A 37 4.52 -0.06 -8.47
CA PHE A 37 4.20 -1.30 -7.78
C PHE A 37 4.20 -2.49 -8.75
N LYS A 38 3.66 -2.29 -9.94
CA LYS A 38 3.64 -3.33 -10.98
C LYS A 38 5.06 -3.75 -11.36
N GLU A 39 5.95 -2.79 -11.55
CA GLU A 39 7.35 -3.07 -11.87
C GLU A 39 8.03 -3.86 -10.75
N ALA A 40 7.81 -3.46 -9.48
CA ALA A 40 8.37 -4.15 -8.33
C ALA A 40 7.87 -5.59 -8.24
N LEU A 41 6.57 -5.81 -8.51
CA LEU A 41 5.98 -7.15 -8.48
C LEU A 41 6.48 -8.02 -9.64
N GLU A 42 6.66 -7.44 -10.83
CA GLU A 42 7.22 -8.17 -11.97
C GLU A 42 8.66 -8.61 -11.68
N ASP A 43 9.47 -7.75 -11.07
CA ASP A 43 10.84 -8.08 -10.65
C ASP A 43 10.84 -9.21 -9.62
N ARG A 44 9.95 -9.13 -8.64
CA ARG A 44 9.82 -10.16 -7.60
C ARG A 44 9.40 -11.50 -8.21
N THR A 45 8.46 -11.47 -9.15
CA THR A 45 8.00 -12.66 -9.86
C THR A 45 9.12 -13.26 -10.72
N ALA A 46 9.88 -12.42 -11.41
CA ALA A 46 11.01 -12.88 -12.25
C ALA A 46 12.08 -13.60 -11.43
N LYS A 47 12.25 -13.22 -10.16
CA LYS A 47 13.19 -13.88 -9.25
C LYS A 47 12.61 -15.14 -8.59
N GLY A 48 11.35 -15.44 -8.86
CA GLY A 48 10.66 -16.56 -8.19
C GLY A 48 10.31 -16.29 -6.74
N HIS A 49 10.32 -15.01 -6.34
CA HIS A 49 10.02 -14.61 -4.97
C HIS A 49 8.54 -14.26 -4.81
N TYR A 50 8.03 -14.45 -3.60
CA TYR A 50 6.69 -14.01 -3.25
C TYR A 50 6.63 -13.54 -1.80
N ALA A 51 5.68 -12.68 -1.50
CA ALA A 51 5.48 -12.17 -0.15
C ALA A 51 4.36 -12.93 0.55
N GLU A 52 4.47 -13.03 1.87
CA GLU A 52 3.38 -13.44 2.74
C GLU A 52 3.18 -12.36 3.79
N ILE A 53 1.93 -12.04 4.10
CA ILE A 53 1.60 -11.03 5.10
C ILE A 53 0.43 -11.48 5.97
N THR A 54 0.52 -11.16 7.26
CA THR A 54 -0.61 -11.11 8.17
C THR A 54 -0.75 -9.66 8.60
N PHE A 55 -1.84 -9.02 8.21
CA PHE A 55 -2.11 -7.63 8.57
C PHE A 55 -2.83 -7.62 9.91
N ILE A 56 -2.16 -7.12 10.95
CA ILE A 56 -2.72 -7.10 12.31
C ILE A 56 -3.66 -5.92 12.47
N GLY A 57 -3.23 -4.73 12.10
CA GLY A 57 -4.10 -3.57 12.14
C GLY A 57 -3.37 -2.24 12.03
N VAL A 58 -4.15 -1.19 11.81
CA VAL A 58 -3.68 0.19 11.83
C VAL A 58 -3.80 0.70 13.27
N LYS A 59 -2.67 1.02 13.89
CA LYS A 59 -2.64 1.59 15.24
C LYS A 59 -3.06 3.03 15.24
N SER A 60 -2.63 3.79 14.24
CA SER A 60 -3.02 5.20 14.10
C SER A 60 -2.96 5.65 12.65
N ALA A 61 -3.81 6.61 12.31
CA ALA A 61 -3.79 7.31 11.04
C ALA A 61 -4.05 8.79 11.33
N THR A 62 -3.13 9.65 10.92
CA THR A 62 -3.19 11.08 11.22
C THR A 62 -3.01 11.89 9.95
N ILE A 63 -3.95 12.80 9.67
CA ILE A 63 -3.82 13.74 8.57
C ILE A 63 -2.78 14.79 8.97
N LYS A 64 -1.66 14.82 8.26
CA LYS A 64 -0.58 15.77 8.48
C LYS A 64 -0.81 17.09 7.76
N ASN A 65 -1.39 17.03 6.58
CA ASN A 65 -1.65 18.19 5.76
C ASN A 65 -2.75 17.87 4.76
N HIS A 66 -3.50 18.87 4.39
CA HIS A 66 -4.48 18.75 3.31
C HIS A 66 -4.51 20.08 2.56
N LYS A 67 -4.76 20.00 1.26
CA LYS A 67 -4.84 21.17 0.41
C LYS A 67 -5.75 20.91 -0.77
N LYS A 68 -6.23 22.00 -1.38
CA LYS A 68 -6.98 21.94 -2.62
C LYS A 68 -6.17 22.65 -3.70
N ILE A 69 -5.87 21.94 -4.79
CA ILE A 69 -5.15 22.49 -5.93
C ILE A 69 -6.09 22.34 -7.13
N GLU A 70 -6.59 23.46 -7.65
CA GLU A 70 -7.55 23.49 -8.75
C GLU A 70 -8.77 22.62 -8.39
N ASN A 71 -9.00 21.53 -9.13
CA ASN A 71 -10.13 20.63 -8.92
C ASN A 71 -9.77 19.37 -8.14
N LYS A 72 -8.61 19.38 -7.46
CA LYS A 72 -8.14 18.20 -6.72
C LYS A 72 -7.92 18.51 -5.26
N PHE A 73 -8.39 17.61 -4.40
CA PHE A 73 -8.01 17.58 -3.00
C PHE A 73 -6.83 16.64 -2.81
N GLU A 74 -5.86 17.05 -2.01
CA GLU A 74 -4.75 16.19 -1.60
C GLU A 74 -4.69 16.12 -0.08
N ALA A 75 -4.43 14.93 0.43
CA ALA A 75 -4.26 14.71 1.87
C ALA A 75 -3.02 13.85 2.11
N LYS A 76 -2.16 14.34 3.00
CA LYS A 76 -0.97 13.62 3.45
C LYS A 76 -1.30 12.96 4.78
N VAL A 77 -1.17 11.65 4.85
CA VAL A 77 -1.60 10.85 6.00
C VAL A 77 -0.43 10.02 6.50
N ASP A 78 -0.18 10.10 7.81
CA ASP A 78 0.77 9.23 8.49
C ASP A 78 0.03 8.02 9.04
N PHE A 79 0.53 6.83 8.73
CA PHE A 79 0.02 5.57 9.26
C PHE A 79 1.04 4.90 10.15
N VAL A 80 0.57 4.33 11.24
CA VAL A 80 1.34 3.38 12.05
C VAL A 80 0.55 2.08 12.04
N SER A 81 1.16 1.01 11.59
CA SER A 81 0.50 -0.29 11.50
C SER A 81 1.36 -1.40 12.08
N GLU A 82 0.74 -2.53 12.34
CA GLU A 82 1.42 -3.74 12.76
C GLU A 82 1.14 -4.85 11.77
N ILE A 83 2.22 -5.50 11.31
CA ILE A 83 2.15 -6.59 10.35
C ILE A 83 3.13 -7.69 10.73
N ILE A 84 2.88 -8.88 10.19
CA ILE A 84 3.87 -9.96 10.13
C ILE A 84 4.08 -10.21 8.65
N THR A 85 5.31 -10.07 8.17
CA THR A 85 5.59 -10.22 6.74
C THR A 85 6.96 -10.83 6.50
N CYS A 86 7.05 -11.60 5.41
CA CYS A 86 8.31 -12.14 4.91
C CYS A 86 8.26 -12.28 3.40
N ILE A 87 9.44 -12.41 2.81
CA ILE A 87 9.60 -12.76 1.40
C ILE A 87 10.20 -14.15 1.36
N LYS A 88 9.60 -15.02 0.54
CA LYS A 88 10.06 -16.40 0.34
C LYS A 88 10.48 -16.61 -1.11
N ASP A 89 11.38 -17.56 -1.33
CA ASP A 89 11.76 -18.00 -2.66
C ASP A 89 10.85 -19.15 -3.14
N LYS A 90 11.10 -19.66 -4.33
CA LYS A 90 10.32 -20.77 -4.91
C LYS A 90 10.43 -22.07 -4.12
N ASN A 91 11.43 -22.20 -3.25
CA ASN A 91 11.61 -23.36 -2.38
C ASN A 91 10.94 -23.16 -1.01
N LYS A 92 10.21 -22.06 -0.83
CA LYS A 92 9.54 -21.65 0.41
C LYS A 92 10.52 -21.26 1.53
N ASP A 93 11.77 -20.97 1.17
CA ASP A 93 12.75 -20.47 2.13
C ASP A 93 12.60 -18.98 2.32
N ILE A 94 12.69 -18.52 3.56
CA ILE A 94 12.61 -17.11 3.90
C ILE A 94 13.91 -16.43 3.49
N ILE A 95 13.82 -15.42 2.62
CA ILE A 95 14.97 -14.62 2.19
C ILE A 95 14.97 -13.22 2.81
N SER A 96 13.87 -12.80 3.39
CA SER A 96 13.73 -11.49 4.05
C SER A 96 12.55 -11.52 5.00
N GLY A 97 12.68 -10.83 6.13
CA GLY A 97 11.61 -10.72 7.13
C GLY A 97 11.54 -11.92 8.06
N ASP A 98 10.43 -12.02 8.77
CA ASP A 98 10.19 -13.09 9.77
C ASP A 98 8.72 -13.48 9.70
N GLU A 99 8.43 -14.79 9.70
CA GLU A 99 7.04 -15.26 9.57
C GLU A 99 6.27 -15.31 10.89
N LYS A 100 6.90 -14.96 12.01
CA LYS A 100 6.27 -15.02 13.35
C LYS A 100 6.34 -13.72 14.12
N LYS A 101 7.21 -12.80 13.73
CA LYS A 101 7.50 -11.60 14.52
C LYS A 101 6.70 -10.41 14.03
N ILE A 102 6.00 -9.74 14.95
CA ILE A 102 5.25 -8.53 14.67
C ILE A 102 6.22 -7.39 14.38
N LYS A 103 5.98 -6.69 13.27
CA LYS A 103 6.73 -5.52 12.86
C LYS A 103 5.82 -4.30 12.90
N THR A 104 6.31 -3.21 13.51
CA THR A 104 5.63 -1.92 13.46
C THR A 104 6.14 -1.16 12.23
N VAL A 105 5.22 -0.68 11.41
CA VAL A 105 5.52 0.01 10.15
C VAL A 105 5.00 1.45 10.22
N TYR A 106 5.84 2.39 9.81
CA TYR A 106 5.53 3.81 9.73
C TYR A 106 5.52 4.23 8.27
N ASP A 107 4.37 4.66 7.78
CA ASP A 107 4.19 5.08 6.39
C ASP A 107 3.57 6.46 6.31
N THR A 108 4.04 7.26 5.37
CA THR A 108 3.43 8.54 5.03
C THR A 108 2.99 8.48 3.57
N TRP A 109 1.69 8.58 3.33
CA TRP A 109 1.10 8.46 2.01
C TRP A 109 0.33 9.71 1.63
N VAL A 110 0.35 10.06 0.35
CA VAL A 110 -0.40 11.18 -0.20
C VAL A 110 -1.53 10.64 -1.06
N PHE A 111 -2.76 11.02 -0.70
CA PHE A 111 -3.96 10.67 -1.46
C PHE A 111 -4.49 11.90 -2.19
N SER A 112 -5.11 11.67 -3.35
CA SER A 112 -5.74 12.71 -4.14
C SER A 112 -7.14 12.29 -4.56
N LYS A 113 -8.05 13.27 -4.62
CA LYS A 113 -9.41 13.08 -5.12
C LYS A 113 -9.77 14.23 -6.04
N ASP A 114 -10.21 13.91 -7.25
CA ASP A 114 -10.73 14.90 -8.20
C ASP A 114 -12.19 15.22 -7.83
N VAL A 115 -12.49 16.50 -7.56
CA VAL A 115 -13.83 16.94 -7.16
C VAL A 115 -14.85 16.77 -8.29
N ASN A 116 -14.39 16.72 -9.54
CA ASN A 116 -15.25 16.58 -10.71
C ASN A 116 -15.40 15.13 -11.18
N SER A 117 -14.69 14.20 -10.53
CA SER A 117 -14.76 12.79 -10.90
C SER A 117 -16.00 12.12 -10.29
N SER A 118 -16.61 11.22 -11.06
CA SER A 118 -17.67 10.36 -10.54
C SER A 118 -17.15 9.25 -9.62
N ASN A 119 -15.83 9.02 -9.63
CA ASN A 119 -15.20 8.03 -8.76
C ASN A 119 -15.11 8.61 -7.33
N PRO A 120 -15.78 7.98 -6.34
CA PRO A 120 -15.74 8.47 -4.96
C PRO A 120 -14.44 8.15 -4.22
N ASN A 121 -13.57 7.35 -4.82
CA ASN A 121 -12.37 6.89 -4.15
C ASN A 121 -11.25 7.92 -4.21
N TRP A 122 -10.50 8.02 -3.11
CA TRP A 122 -9.22 8.70 -3.09
C TRP A 122 -8.17 7.77 -3.69
N LEU A 123 -7.26 8.34 -4.48
CA LEU A 123 -6.17 7.57 -5.10
C LEU A 123 -4.86 7.85 -4.38
N LEU A 124 -4.09 6.79 -4.13
CA LEU A 124 -2.71 6.94 -3.65
C LEU A 124 -1.85 7.46 -4.80
N ILE A 125 -1.29 8.66 -4.64
CA ILE A 125 -0.49 9.31 -5.68
C ILE A 125 0.98 9.42 -5.33
N ASP A 126 1.35 9.28 -4.07
CA ASP A 126 2.75 9.35 -3.65
C ASP A 126 2.96 8.66 -2.30
N ILE A 127 4.17 8.17 -2.11
CA ILE A 127 4.64 7.58 -0.86
C ILE A 127 5.89 8.36 -0.46
N ILE A 128 5.86 8.94 0.73
CA ILE A 128 6.97 9.73 1.25
C ILE A 128 7.86 8.81 2.08
N THR A 129 9.10 8.71 1.72
CA THR A 129 10.08 7.87 2.43
C THR A 129 11.16 8.69 3.11
#